data_eaa99209249a37e4b2acdaf3fceeb04b
#
_entry.id   eaa99209249a37e4b2acdaf3fceeb04b
#
_cell.length_a   1.000
_cell.length_b   1.000
_cell.length_c   1.000
_cell.angle_alpha   90.00
_cell.angle_beta   90.00
_cell.angle_gamma   90.00
#
_symmetry.space_group_name_H-M   'P 1'
#
loop_
_entity.id
_entity.type
_entity.pdbx_description
1 polymer ?
#
loop_
_entity_poly.entity_id
_entity_poly.type
_entity_poly.pdbx_seq_one_letter_code
_entity_poly.pdbx_strand_id
1 'polypeptide(L)'
;MHNKVVFRAAKAATQAGLPALRFNFRGVGKSTGNYSEGVGEGQDVRAALHFLAVRFPAVPVCLIGFSFGASVGLRVGATDARVAALVGLGVPVAVMNLDFLLGVRKPKFIVQGTLDQFGPRPDVESFYSSLAEPKQIHWVQNVDHFFTGKLQEVQQVIRDFLKSVQNARL
;
A
#
# COMPACT_ATOMS: atom_id res chain seq x y z
N MET A 1 -3.61 15.75 2.67
CA MET A 1 -4.45 14.56 2.51
C MET A 1 -5.32 14.60 1.24
N HIS A 2 -4.78 15.17 0.14
CA HIS A 2 -5.54 15.40 -1.10
C HIS A 2 -5.21 14.41 -2.22
N ASN A 3 -4.34 13.40 -1.97
CA ASN A 3 -4.03 12.39 -2.97
C ASN A 3 -5.26 11.54 -3.28
N LYS A 4 -5.70 11.56 -4.53
CA LYS A 4 -6.92 10.88 -4.97
C LYS A 4 -6.81 9.36 -4.90
N VAL A 5 -5.62 8.78 -5.15
CA VAL A 5 -5.38 7.33 -5.05
C VAL A 5 -5.55 6.86 -3.61
N VAL A 6 -4.90 7.54 -2.66
CA VAL A 6 -4.99 7.24 -1.22
C VAL A 6 -6.43 7.43 -0.69
N PHE A 7 -7.14 8.45 -1.20
CA PHE A 7 -8.56 8.63 -0.86
C PHE A 7 -9.40 7.43 -1.33
N ARG A 8 -9.19 6.95 -2.55
CA ARG A 8 -9.92 5.81 -3.10
C ARG A 8 -9.60 4.51 -2.38
N ALA A 9 -8.34 4.31 -2.00
CA ALA A 9 -7.95 3.15 -1.19
C ALA A 9 -8.67 3.13 0.18
N ALA A 10 -8.72 4.26 0.87
CA ALA A 10 -9.47 4.36 2.13
C ALA A 10 -10.97 4.13 1.93
N LYS A 11 -11.57 4.66 0.84
CA LYS A 11 -12.96 4.41 0.50
C LYS A 11 -13.23 2.92 0.21
N ALA A 12 -12.30 2.23 -0.44
CA ALA A 12 -12.39 0.78 -0.65
C ALA A 12 -12.46 0.02 0.68
N ALA A 13 -11.61 0.39 1.66
CA ALA A 13 -11.61 -0.21 2.98
C ALA A 13 -12.95 0.01 3.70
N THR A 14 -13.48 1.22 3.72
CA THR A 14 -14.79 1.50 4.35
C THR A 14 -15.94 0.78 3.66
N GLN A 15 -15.89 0.60 2.34
CA GLN A 15 -16.87 -0.20 1.60
C GLN A 15 -16.73 -1.71 1.83
N ALA A 16 -15.55 -2.16 2.28
CA ALA A 16 -15.34 -3.54 2.76
C ALA A 16 -15.74 -3.73 4.23
N GLY A 17 -16.30 -2.70 4.89
CA GLY A 17 -16.68 -2.75 6.30
C GLY A 17 -15.52 -2.54 7.28
N LEU A 18 -14.35 -2.07 6.79
CA LEU A 18 -13.17 -1.85 7.61
C LEU A 18 -12.99 -0.36 7.95
N PRO A 19 -12.60 -0.01 9.19
CA PRO A 19 -12.15 1.34 9.48
C PRO A 19 -10.87 1.64 8.71
N ALA A 20 -10.69 2.90 8.29
CA ALA A 20 -9.51 3.33 7.54
C ALA A 20 -8.88 4.58 8.15
N LEU A 21 -7.58 4.51 8.43
CA LEU A 21 -6.77 5.65 8.84
C LEU A 21 -5.92 6.12 7.66
N ARG A 22 -6.00 7.42 7.35
CA ARG A 22 -5.09 8.11 6.43
C ARG A 22 -4.34 9.19 7.20
N PHE A 23 -3.07 9.33 6.91
CA PHE A 23 -2.25 10.38 7.51
C PHE A 23 -1.32 11.01 6.46
N ASN A 24 -0.79 12.18 6.76
CA ASN A 24 0.30 12.78 6.03
C ASN A 24 1.62 12.45 6.72
N PHE A 25 2.64 12.14 5.95
CA PHE A 25 3.99 12.07 6.47
C PHE A 25 4.47 13.42 7.03
N ARG A 26 5.51 13.39 7.84
CA ARG A 26 6.20 14.58 8.33
C ARG A 26 6.50 15.57 7.22
N GLY A 27 6.40 16.86 7.50
CA GLY A 27 6.61 17.92 6.53
C GLY A 27 5.53 18.06 5.45
N VAL A 28 4.47 17.24 5.45
CA VAL A 28 3.41 17.28 4.43
C VAL A 28 2.12 17.88 5.01
N GLY A 29 1.64 18.92 4.37
CA GLY A 29 0.38 19.60 4.73
C GLY A 29 0.44 20.23 6.12
N LYS A 30 -0.33 19.71 7.10
CA LYS A 30 -0.31 20.18 8.49
C LYS A 30 0.59 19.35 9.41
N SER A 31 1.23 18.31 8.92
CA SER A 31 2.18 17.52 9.70
C SER A 31 3.48 18.30 9.87
N THR A 32 3.98 18.37 11.09
CA THR A 32 5.25 19.02 11.43
C THR A 32 6.44 18.14 11.03
N GLY A 33 7.66 18.67 11.21
CA GLY A 33 8.90 17.98 10.86
C GLY A 33 9.28 18.15 9.39
N ASN A 34 10.32 17.44 8.97
CA ASN A 34 10.89 17.52 7.64
C ASN A 34 11.00 16.16 6.98
N TYR A 35 11.02 16.14 5.65
CA TYR A 35 11.30 14.95 4.85
C TYR A 35 12.62 14.30 5.27
N SER A 36 12.64 12.99 5.42
CA SER A 36 13.75 12.21 5.96
C SER A 36 14.03 10.93 5.15
N GLU A 37 13.89 11.02 3.85
CA GLU A 37 14.27 9.97 2.88
C GLU A 37 13.69 8.57 3.17
N GLY A 38 12.54 8.53 3.81
CA GLY A 38 11.85 7.28 4.19
C GLY A 38 12.19 6.77 5.59
N VAL A 39 13.25 7.26 6.23
CA VAL A 39 13.65 6.82 7.59
C VAL A 39 12.67 7.34 8.63
N GLY A 40 12.49 8.65 8.67
CA GLY A 40 11.54 9.29 9.59
C GLY A 40 10.09 8.97 9.23
N GLU A 41 9.76 8.92 7.94
CA GLU A 41 8.44 8.53 7.47
C GLU A 41 8.07 7.10 7.89
N GLY A 42 9.06 6.21 8.01
CA GLY A 42 8.87 4.88 8.60
C GLY A 42 8.43 4.94 10.08
N GLN A 43 8.91 5.92 10.84
CA GLN A 43 8.44 6.15 12.22
C GLN A 43 7.00 6.66 12.24
N ASP A 44 6.62 7.50 11.26
CA ASP A 44 5.24 7.98 11.11
C ASP A 44 4.27 6.82 10.85
N VAL A 45 4.67 5.85 10.01
CA VAL A 45 3.91 4.60 9.80
C VAL A 45 3.77 3.82 11.09
N ARG A 46 4.86 3.64 11.87
CA ARG A 46 4.81 2.92 13.15
C ARG A 46 3.90 3.61 14.16
N ALA A 47 3.91 4.94 14.21
CA ALA A 47 3.01 5.73 15.06
C ALA A 47 1.54 5.54 14.66
N ALA A 48 1.24 5.54 13.35
CA ALA A 48 -0.11 5.25 12.84
C ALA A 48 -0.57 3.81 13.19
N LEU A 49 0.32 2.82 13.08
CA LEU A 49 0.05 1.44 13.49
C LEU A 49 -0.18 1.33 15.00
N HIS A 50 0.59 2.07 15.80
CA HIS A 50 0.38 2.13 17.24
C HIS A 50 -0.98 2.73 17.60
N PHE A 51 -1.34 3.85 17.00
CA PHE A 51 -2.66 4.47 17.17
C PHE A 51 -3.80 3.49 16.87
N LEU A 52 -3.71 2.74 15.76
CA LEU A 52 -4.71 1.73 15.42
C LEU A 52 -4.76 0.59 16.43
N ALA A 53 -3.60 0.10 16.89
CA ALA A 53 -3.54 -0.98 17.87
C ALA A 53 -4.15 -0.60 19.23
N VAL A 54 -3.98 0.66 19.65
CA VAL A 54 -4.62 1.18 20.88
C VAL A 54 -6.13 1.32 20.69
N ARG A 55 -6.57 1.81 19.53
CA ARG A 55 -7.98 2.06 19.24
C ARG A 55 -8.78 0.81 18.91
N PHE A 56 -8.13 -0.17 18.30
CA PHE A 56 -8.72 -1.43 17.84
C PHE A 56 -7.81 -2.60 18.25
N PRO A 57 -7.74 -2.95 19.55
CA PRO A 57 -6.85 -4.01 20.02
C PRO A 57 -7.20 -5.35 19.36
N ALA A 58 -6.17 -6.11 19.03
CA ALA A 58 -6.26 -7.42 18.37
C ALA A 58 -6.86 -7.45 16.96
N VAL A 59 -7.20 -6.29 16.36
CA VAL A 59 -7.65 -6.22 14.97
C VAL A 59 -6.43 -6.13 14.04
N PRO A 60 -6.25 -7.10 13.13
CA PRO A 60 -5.13 -7.06 12.19
C PRO A 60 -5.28 -5.94 11.18
N VAL A 61 -4.15 -5.33 10.81
CA VAL A 61 -4.09 -4.19 9.89
C VAL A 61 -3.75 -4.66 8.48
N CYS A 62 -4.47 -4.18 7.48
CA CYS A 62 -4.01 -4.17 6.09
C CYS A 62 -3.34 -2.82 5.82
N LEU A 63 -2.06 -2.84 5.43
CA LEU A 63 -1.31 -1.63 5.12
C LEU A 63 -1.34 -1.39 3.61
N ILE A 64 -1.83 -0.20 3.21
CA ILE A 64 -1.94 0.19 1.80
C ILE A 64 -1.06 1.42 1.57
N GLY A 65 -0.11 1.32 0.65
CA GLY A 65 0.77 2.42 0.27
C GLY A 65 0.67 2.76 -1.21
N PHE A 66 0.83 4.05 -1.54
CA PHE A 66 0.93 4.53 -2.92
C PHE A 66 2.29 5.17 -3.16
N SER A 67 2.98 4.78 -4.26
CA SER A 67 4.24 5.38 -4.69
C SER A 67 5.30 5.38 -3.58
N PHE A 68 5.86 6.53 -3.20
CA PHE A 68 6.74 6.68 -2.03
C PHE A 68 6.13 6.05 -0.75
N GLY A 69 4.82 6.25 -0.55
CA GLY A 69 4.11 5.64 0.57
C GLY A 69 4.06 4.10 0.49
N ALA A 70 4.13 3.51 -0.70
CA ALA A 70 4.28 2.07 -0.85
C ALA A 70 5.69 1.63 -0.39
N SER A 71 6.75 2.29 -0.87
CA SER A 71 8.12 1.96 -0.46
C SER A 71 8.30 2.03 1.05
N VAL A 72 7.88 3.11 1.69
CA VAL A 72 8.04 3.30 3.14
C VAL A 72 7.08 2.42 3.94
N GLY A 73 5.81 2.43 3.58
CA GLY A 73 4.78 1.70 4.32
C GLY A 73 4.97 0.20 4.25
N LEU A 74 5.21 -0.35 3.06
CA LEU A 74 5.40 -1.79 2.89
C LEU A 74 6.69 -2.28 3.58
N ARG A 75 7.75 -1.46 3.65
CA ARG A 75 8.97 -1.78 4.41
C ARG A 75 8.66 -1.97 5.90
N VAL A 76 7.92 -1.06 6.49
CA VAL A 76 7.48 -1.20 7.89
C VAL A 76 6.53 -2.40 8.05
N GLY A 77 5.54 -2.50 7.18
CA GLY A 77 4.54 -3.57 7.23
C GLY A 77 5.09 -4.97 7.02
N ALA A 78 6.20 -5.12 6.29
CA ALA A 78 6.86 -6.40 6.06
C ALA A 78 7.25 -7.10 7.38
N THR A 79 7.73 -6.34 8.36
CA THR A 79 8.25 -6.84 9.63
C THR A 79 7.33 -6.62 10.83
N ASP A 80 6.34 -5.73 10.73
CA ASP A 80 5.44 -5.42 11.86
C ASP A 80 4.36 -6.51 12.02
N ALA A 81 4.33 -7.17 13.17
CA ALA A 81 3.40 -8.27 13.44
C ALA A 81 1.92 -7.87 13.42
N ARG A 82 1.61 -6.59 13.64
CA ARG A 82 0.22 -6.06 13.58
C ARG A 82 -0.31 -6.01 12.14
N VAL A 83 0.60 -5.96 11.15
CA VAL A 83 0.22 -5.92 9.74
C VAL A 83 0.07 -7.33 9.21
N ALA A 84 -1.10 -7.61 8.72
CA ALA A 84 -1.53 -8.91 8.26
C ALA A 84 -1.58 -9.06 6.74
N ALA A 85 -1.68 -7.96 6.01
CA ALA A 85 -1.66 -7.93 4.56
C ALA A 85 -1.07 -6.60 4.05
N LEU A 86 -0.52 -6.63 2.85
CA LEU A 86 0.18 -5.52 2.22
C LEU A 86 -0.44 -5.20 0.85
N VAL A 87 -0.68 -3.92 0.56
CA VAL A 87 -1.13 -3.46 -0.76
C VAL A 87 -0.22 -2.36 -1.26
N GLY A 88 0.41 -2.57 -2.39
CA GLY A 88 1.23 -1.58 -3.10
C GLY A 88 0.49 -1.04 -4.32
N LEU A 89 0.30 0.28 -4.38
CA LEU A 89 -0.32 0.97 -5.49
C LEU A 89 0.74 1.80 -6.20
N GLY A 90 0.91 1.62 -7.52
CA GLY A 90 1.94 2.33 -8.27
C GLY A 90 3.32 2.11 -7.64
N VAL A 91 3.74 0.84 -7.52
CA VAL A 91 5.02 0.51 -6.87
C VAL A 91 6.20 1.03 -7.70
N PRO A 92 7.08 1.90 -7.14
CA PRO A 92 8.07 2.62 -7.92
C PRO A 92 9.39 1.83 -8.05
N VAL A 93 9.35 0.60 -8.57
CA VAL A 93 10.50 -0.32 -8.62
C VAL A 93 11.68 0.17 -9.46
N ALA A 94 11.45 1.08 -10.42
CA ALA A 94 12.51 1.65 -11.24
C ALA A 94 13.36 2.70 -10.49
N VAL A 95 12.86 3.27 -9.39
CA VAL A 95 13.51 4.38 -8.68
C VAL A 95 13.71 4.12 -7.18
N MET A 96 13.11 3.05 -6.66
CA MET A 96 13.21 2.69 -5.23
C MET A 96 13.40 1.18 -5.06
N ASN A 97 14.31 0.80 -4.16
CA ASN A 97 14.53 -0.61 -3.83
C ASN A 97 13.39 -1.16 -2.95
N LEU A 98 12.74 -2.21 -3.42
CA LEU A 98 11.66 -2.94 -2.74
C LEU A 98 12.04 -4.40 -2.40
N ASP A 99 13.32 -4.76 -2.44
CA ASP A 99 13.80 -6.15 -2.21
C ASP A 99 13.47 -6.67 -0.81
N PHE A 100 13.20 -5.78 0.14
CA PHE A 100 12.72 -6.16 1.48
C PHE A 100 11.40 -6.95 1.45
N LEU A 101 10.68 -6.98 0.32
CA LEU A 101 9.45 -7.75 0.14
C LEU A 101 9.69 -9.19 -0.36
N LEU A 102 10.87 -9.52 -0.88
CA LEU A 102 11.11 -10.79 -1.58
C LEU A 102 10.77 -12.02 -0.73
N GLY A 103 11.22 -12.05 0.53
CA GLY A 103 10.99 -13.16 1.46
C GLY A 103 9.72 -13.04 2.32
N VAL A 104 8.93 -11.98 2.15
CA VAL A 104 7.75 -11.74 2.99
C VAL A 104 6.62 -12.68 2.61
N ARG A 105 6.09 -13.44 3.59
CA ARG A 105 5.00 -14.42 3.40
C ARG A 105 3.62 -13.89 3.76
N LYS A 106 3.49 -12.59 4.06
CA LYS A 106 2.18 -11.95 4.24
C LYS A 106 1.48 -11.83 2.89
N PRO A 107 0.15 -11.96 2.80
CA PRO A 107 -0.61 -11.68 1.59
C PRO A 107 -0.25 -10.31 1.03
N LYS A 108 0.13 -10.26 -0.25
CA LYS A 108 0.54 -9.05 -0.96
C LYS A 108 -0.32 -8.84 -2.19
N PHE A 109 -0.76 -7.61 -2.41
CA PHE A 109 -1.47 -7.22 -3.61
C PHE A 109 -0.82 -5.98 -4.23
N ILE A 110 -0.45 -6.08 -5.50
CA ILE A 110 0.08 -4.97 -6.28
C ILE A 110 -0.97 -4.51 -7.27
N VAL A 111 -1.21 -3.21 -7.35
CA VAL A 111 -2.04 -2.58 -8.38
C VAL A 111 -1.16 -1.60 -9.13
N GLN A 112 -0.99 -1.83 -10.44
CA GLN A 112 -0.04 -1.08 -11.27
C GLN A 112 -0.68 -0.61 -12.57
N GLY A 113 -0.39 0.62 -12.96
CA GLY A 113 -0.74 1.15 -14.27
C GLY A 113 0.20 0.62 -15.36
N THR A 114 -0.34 0.24 -16.52
CA THR A 114 0.52 -0.28 -17.61
C THR A 114 1.40 0.77 -18.28
N LEU A 115 1.14 2.07 -18.03
CA LEU A 115 1.93 3.20 -18.52
C LEU A 115 2.64 3.95 -17.37
N ASP A 116 2.83 3.31 -16.23
CA ASP A 116 3.50 3.90 -15.08
C ASP A 116 5.02 3.98 -15.33
N GLN A 117 5.55 5.21 -15.40
CA GLN A 117 6.97 5.45 -15.65
C GLN A 117 7.87 5.16 -14.45
N PHE A 118 7.35 5.13 -13.22
CA PHE A 118 8.12 4.81 -12.01
C PHE A 118 8.16 3.32 -11.70
N GLY A 119 7.28 2.56 -12.30
CA GLY A 119 7.24 1.11 -12.27
C GLY A 119 6.83 0.58 -13.64
N PRO A 120 7.72 0.64 -14.65
CA PRO A 120 7.47 0.09 -15.97
C PRO A 120 7.09 -1.38 -15.90
N ARG A 121 6.20 -1.81 -16.78
CA ARG A 121 5.64 -3.16 -16.73
C ARG A 121 6.69 -4.26 -16.66
N PRO A 122 7.77 -4.28 -17.48
CA PRO A 122 8.79 -5.33 -17.39
C PRO A 122 9.48 -5.39 -16.03
N ASP A 123 9.75 -4.23 -15.42
CA ASP A 123 10.44 -4.15 -14.12
C ASP A 123 9.53 -4.66 -12.99
N VAL A 124 8.25 -4.29 -13.02
CA VAL A 124 7.26 -4.77 -12.05
C VAL A 124 6.99 -6.26 -12.23
N GLU A 125 6.94 -6.80 -13.46
CA GLU A 125 6.79 -8.23 -13.72
C GLU A 125 8.00 -9.03 -13.19
N SER A 126 9.21 -8.54 -13.41
CA SER A 126 10.43 -9.12 -12.86
C SER A 126 10.42 -9.13 -11.33
N PHE A 127 10.14 -7.99 -10.72
CA PHE A 127 10.00 -7.86 -9.27
C PHE A 127 8.91 -8.78 -8.73
N TYR A 128 7.72 -8.77 -9.33
CA TYR A 128 6.60 -9.60 -8.89
C TYR A 128 6.94 -11.08 -8.97
N SER A 129 7.62 -11.54 -10.04
CA SER A 129 8.00 -12.94 -10.18
C SER A 129 8.87 -13.42 -9.02
N SER A 130 9.72 -12.55 -8.47
CA SER A 130 10.67 -12.84 -7.39
C SER A 130 10.04 -12.81 -5.99
N LEU A 131 8.82 -12.27 -5.83
CA LEU A 131 8.13 -12.23 -4.54
C LEU A 131 7.70 -13.62 -4.08
N ALA A 132 7.82 -13.90 -2.78
CA ALA A 132 7.24 -15.10 -2.17
C ALA A 132 5.71 -15.06 -2.17
N GLU A 133 5.08 -16.24 -2.24
CA GLU A 133 3.63 -16.38 -2.05
C GLU A 133 3.19 -16.08 -0.59
N PRO A 134 1.92 -15.71 -0.33
CA PRO A 134 0.88 -15.42 -1.32
C PRO A 134 1.01 -14.00 -1.90
N LYS A 135 0.82 -13.89 -3.20
CA LYS A 135 0.92 -12.62 -3.93
C LYS A 135 -0.13 -12.52 -5.03
N GLN A 136 -0.58 -11.30 -5.34
CA GLN A 136 -1.49 -11.02 -6.44
C GLN A 136 -1.09 -9.71 -7.11
N ILE A 137 -1.34 -9.58 -8.39
CA ILE A 137 -1.16 -8.33 -9.15
C ILE A 137 -2.38 -8.05 -10.01
N HIS A 138 -2.76 -6.78 -10.07
CA HIS A 138 -3.78 -6.28 -11.00
C HIS A 138 -3.19 -5.16 -11.86
N TRP A 139 -3.26 -5.33 -13.17
CA TRP A 139 -2.82 -4.35 -14.15
C TRP A 139 -3.99 -3.48 -14.58
N VAL A 140 -3.92 -2.19 -14.27
CA VAL A 140 -4.88 -1.20 -14.78
C VAL A 140 -4.41 -0.75 -16.15
N GLN A 141 -5.19 -1.05 -17.18
CA GLN A 141 -4.80 -0.85 -18.58
C GLN A 141 -4.82 0.62 -19.01
N ASN A 142 -3.79 1.02 -19.76
CA ASN A 142 -3.69 2.33 -20.40
C ASN A 142 -3.75 3.51 -19.43
N VAL A 143 -3.15 3.39 -18.27
CA VAL A 143 -3.08 4.47 -17.28
C VAL A 143 -1.68 4.71 -16.75
N ASP A 144 -1.45 5.95 -16.36
CA ASP A 144 -0.24 6.48 -15.74
C ASP A 144 -0.10 6.07 -14.26
N HIS A 145 0.94 6.57 -13.62
CA HIS A 145 1.22 6.39 -12.19
C HIS A 145 0.07 6.78 -11.25
N PHE A 146 -0.73 7.78 -11.63
CA PHE A 146 -1.84 8.31 -10.82
C PHE A 146 -3.17 7.62 -11.10
N PHE A 147 -3.19 6.61 -11.95
CA PHE A 147 -4.40 5.90 -12.37
C PHE A 147 -5.48 6.84 -12.94
N THR A 148 -5.05 7.81 -13.75
CA THR A 148 -5.90 8.85 -14.32
C THR A 148 -7.07 8.23 -15.09
N GLY A 149 -8.30 8.64 -14.76
CA GLY A 149 -9.53 8.10 -15.38
C GLY A 149 -9.99 6.73 -14.86
N LYS A 150 -9.17 5.99 -14.07
CA LYS A 150 -9.45 4.61 -13.63
C LYS A 150 -9.49 4.42 -12.11
N LEU A 151 -9.61 5.48 -11.35
CA LEU A 151 -9.62 5.43 -9.88
C LEU A 151 -10.77 4.59 -9.30
N GLN A 152 -11.87 4.40 -10.04
CA GLN A 152 -12.96 3.53 -9.58
C GLN A 152 -12.57 2.06 -9.70
N GLU A 153 -11.87 1.66 -10.77
CA GLU A 153 -11.32 0.31 -10.95
C GLU A 153 -10.35 -0.01 -9.81
N VAL A 154 -9.40 0.90 -9.52
CA VAL A 154 -8.45 0.76 -8.39
C VAL A 154 -9.20 0.56 -7.07
N GLN A 155 -10.22 1.38 -6.79
CA GLN A 155 -11.06 1.24 -5.58
C GLN A 155 -11.73 -0.13 -5.52
N GLN A 156 -12.28 -0.61 -6.64
CA GLN A 156 -12.98 -1.88 -6.72
C GLN A 156 -12.05 -3.06 -6.40
N VAL A 157 -10.90 -3.16 -7.06
CA VAL A 157 -9.98 -4.29 -6.89
C VAL A 157 -9.37 -4.32 -5.49
N ILE A 158 -9.11 -3.16 -4.87
CA ILE A 158 -8.68 -3.07 -3.48
C ILE A 158 -9.78 -3.61 -2.54
N ARG A 159 -11.03 -3.21 -2.74
CA ARG A 159 -12.16 -3.68 -1.94
C ARG A 159 -12.28 -5.20 -2.01
N ASP A 160 -12.17 -5.77 -3.21
CA ASP A 160 -12.34 -7.21 -3.42
C ASP A 160 -11.19 -7.99 -2.78
N PHE A 161 -9.95 -7.50 -2.88
CA PHE A 161 -8.80 -8.06 -2.15
C PHE A 161 -9.02 -8.01 -0.63
N LEU A 162 -9.45 -6.88 -0.08
CA LEU A 162 -9.70 -6.75 1.36
C LEU A 162 -10.74 -7.75 1.86
N LYS A 163 -11.83 -7.95 1.11
CA LYS A 163 -12.85 -8.96 1.43
C LYS A 163 -12.29 -10.37 1.37
N SER A 164 -11.45 -10.70 0.39
CA SER A 164 -10.84 -12.03 0.29
C SER A 164 -9.93 -12.32 1.49
N VAL A 165 -9.14 -11.35 1.95
CA VAL A 165 -8.28 -11.50 3.14
C VAL A 165 -9.09 -11.64 4.42
N GLN A 166 -10.24 -10.94 4.56
CA GLN A 166 -11.14 -11.10 5.69
C GLN A 166 -11.71 -12.52 5.75
N ASN A 167 -12.21 -13.04 4.61
CA ASN A 167 -12.81 -14.36 4.53
C ASN A 167 -11.80 -15.51 4.76
N ALA A 168 -10.53 -15.32 4.40
CA ALA A 168 -9.49 -16.32 4.62
C ALA A 168 -9.07 -16.48 6.09
N ARG A 169 -9.61 -15.66 7.02
CA ARG A 169 -9.29 -15.64 8.45
C ARG A 169 -10.46 -16.08 9.34
N LEU A 170 -11.63 -16.32 8.74
CA LEU A 170 -12.79 -16.94 9.38
C LEU A 170 -12.78 -18.44 9.14
#